data_e27d8306c6fcfebbd202679b9acb7e37
#
_entry.id   e27d8306c6fcfebbd202679b9acb7e37
#
_cell.length_a   1.000
_cell.length_b   1.000
_cell.length_c   1.000
_cell.angle_alpha   90.00
_cell.angle_beta   90.00
_cell.angle_gamma   90.00
#
_symmetry.space_group_name_H-M   'P 1'
#
loop_
_entity.id
_entity.type
_entity.pdbx_description
1 polymer ?
#
loop_
_entity_poly.entity_id
_entity_poly.type
_entity_poly.pdbx_seq_one_letter_code
_entity_poly.pdbx_strand_id
1 'polypeptide(L)'
;MADDWHFSNVPLMNGEEYTVRQLVDSMMLVSADGSTEALALADAGSTAAFNKKMMAFAKKAGVTDIKIYNMIGLPNGDLGKHKLKGVDKDAENLLSAKDVALISKYLVENYPETLDITKQKFANFD
;
A
#
# COMPACT_ATOMS: atom_id res chain seq x y z
N MET A 1 6.65 -10.64 -1.26
CA MET A 1 5.68 -10.73 -0.15
C MET A 1 4.60 -11.77 -0.39
N ALA A 2 4.11 -11.94 -1.61
CA ALA A 2 3.00 -12.85 -1.90
C ALA A 2 3.17 -14.31 -1.41
N ASP A 3 4.38 -14.84 -1.39
CA ASP A 3 4.68 -16.23 -0.97
C ASP A 3 5.06 -16.37 0.52
N ASP A 4 4.90 -15.31 1.30
CA ASP A 4 5.35 -15.28 2.70
C ASP A 4 4.15 -15.21 3.63
N TRP A 5 3.93 -16.26 4.41
CA TRP A 5 2.80 -16.41 5.32
C TRP A 5 2.76 -15.40 6.48
N HIS A 6 3.85 -14.67 6.71
CA HIS A 6 3.90 -13.59 7.70
C HIS A 6 3.11 -12.34 7.25
N PHE A 7 2.81 -12.25 5.96
CA PHE A 7 2.07 -11.12 5.40
C PHE A 7 0.61 -11.49 5.15
N SER A 8 -0.28 -10.52 5.26
CA SER A 8 -1.65 -10.68 4.80
C SER A 8 -1.66 -10.82 3.27
N ASN A 9 -2.26 -11.88 2.74
CA ASN A 9 -2.20 -12.16 1.32
C ASN A 9 -3.48 -12.77 0.77
N VAL A 10 -3.67 -12.58 -0.54
CA VAL A 10 -4.44 -13.47 -1.41
C VAL A 10 -3.46 -14.33 -2.21
N PRO A 11 -3.85 -15.51 -2.70
CA PRO A 11 -2.94 -16.36 -3.47
C PRO A 11 -2.61 -15.72 -4.83
N LEU A 12 -1.42 -15.10 -4.93
CA LEU A 12 -0.85 -14.66 -6.20
C LEU A 12 0.08 -15.75 -6.71
N MET A 13 -0.23 -16.28 -7.89
CA MET A 13 0.55 -17.36 -8.50
C MET A 13 1.61 -16.78 -9.45
N ASN A 14 2.82 -17.33 -9.37
CA ASN A 14 3.90 -16.89 -10.26
C ASN A 14 3.59 -17.26 -11.72
N GLY A 15 3.68 -16.28 -12.60
CA GLY A 15 3.38 -16.43 -14.03
C GLY A 15 1.93 -16.18 -14.42
N GLU A 16 1.03 -15.96 -13.48
CA GLU A 16 -0.34 -15.55 -13.73
C GLU A 16 -0.47 -14.02 -13.89
N GLU A 17 -1.46 -13.61 -14.68
CA GLU A 17 -1.79 -12.20 -14.88
C GLU A 17 -2.99 -11.79 -14.02
N TYR A 18 -2.85 -10.66 -13.36
CA TYR A 18 -3.90 -10.08 -12.52
C TYR A 18 -4.23 -8.68 -13.00
N THR A 19 -5.50 -8.34 -13.03
CA THR A 19 -5.93 -6.97 -13.32
C THR A 19 -5.59 -6.03 -12.17
N VAL A 20 -5.36 -4.76 -12.49
CA VAL A 20 -5.18 -3.72 -11.46
C VAL A 20 -6.35 -3.71 -10.48
N ARG A 21 -7.58 -3.92 -10.98
CA ARG A 21 -8.79 -3.97 -10.13
C ARG A 21 -8.74 -5.10 -9.11
N GLN A 22 -8.41 -6.32 -9.49
CA GLN A 22 -8.26 -7.46 -8.57
C GLN A 22 -7.24 -7.16 -7.48
N LEU A 23 -6.06 -6.62 -7.86
CA LEU A 23 -5.02 -6.27 -6.90
C LEU A 23 -5.45 -5.15 -5.94
N VAL A 24 -6.15 -4.11 -6.44
CA VAL A 24 -6.67 -3.02 -5.60
C VAL A 24 -7.78 -3.53 -4.67
N ASP A 25 -8.70 -4.34 -5.16
CA ASP A 25 -9.77 -4.92 -4.33
C ASP A 25 -9.17 -5.75 -3.18
N SER A 26 -8.21 -6.62 -3.46
CA SER A 26 -7.56 -7.43 -2.42
C SER A 26 -6.73 -6.59 -1.44
N MET A 27 -6.03 -5.57 -1.92
CA MET A 27 -5.32 -4.61 -1.07
C MET A 27 -6.27 -3.90 -0.12
N MET A 28 -7.40 -3.40 -0.62
CA MET A 28 -8.34 -2.57 0.15
C MET A 28 -9.26 -3.38 1.07
N LEU A 29 -9.66 -4.60 0.69
CA LEU A 29 -10.65 -5.38 1.44
C LEU A 29 -10.04 -6.31 2.47
N VAL A 30 -8.86 -6.89 2.17
CA VAL A 30 -8.21 -7.85 3.07
C VAL A 30 -6.77 -7.46 3.42
N SER A 31 -6.37 -6.24 3.07
CA SER A 31 -5.02 -5.73 3.34
C SER A 31 -3.91 -6.62 2.75
N ALA A 32 -4.08 -7.07 1.50
CA ALA A 32 -3.14 -8.00 0.88
C ALA A 32 -1.80 -7.31 0.55
N ASP A 33 -0.77 -7.61 1.32
CA ASP A 33 0.57 -7.01 1.20
C ASP A 33 1.25 -7.37 -0.12
N GLY A 34 1.09 -8.63 -0.58
CA GLY A 34 1.60 -9.07 -1.88
C GLY A 34 0.99 -8.31 -3.05
N SER A 35 -0.32 -8.04 -3.00
CA SER A 35 -1.02 -7.24 -4.01
C SER A 35 -0.54 -5.78 -3.99
N THR A 36 -0.33 -5.24 -2.81
CA THR A 36 0.22 -3.87 -2.63
C THR A 36 1.63 -3.76 -3.23
N GLU A 37 2.49 -4.75 -2.96
CA GLU A 37 3.84 -4.82 -3.55
C GLU A 37 3.77 -4.93 -5.08
N ALA A 38 2.91 -5.80 -5.62
CA ALA A 38 2.74 -5.98 -7.06
C ALA A 38 2.30 -4.68 -7.76
N LEU A 39 1.31 -3.97 -7.18
CA LEU A 39 0.86 -2.66 -7.68
C LEU A 39 1.98 -1.63 -7.64
N ALA A 40 2.72 -1.55 -6.54
CA ALA A 40 3.81 -0.61 -6.38
C ALA A 40 4.94 -0.83 -7.40
N LEU A 41 5.29 -2.09 -7.66
CA LEU A 41 6.30 -2.45 -8.65
C LEU A 41 5.82 -2.20 -10.08
N ALA A 42 4.56 -2.50 -10.40
CA ALA A 42 3.97 -2.24 -11.72
C ALA A 42 3.90 -0.73 -12.02
N ASP A 43 3.55 0.10 -11.02
CA ASP A 43 3.39 1.55 -11.19
C ASP A 43 4.72 2.30 -11.22
N ALA A 44 5.71 1.88 -10.43
CA ALA A 44 6.93 2.66 -10.19
C ALA A 44 8.25 1.91 -10.46
N GLY A 45 8.20 0.62 -10.78
CA GLY A 45 9.37 -0.21 -11.05
C GLY A 45 10.22 -0.56 -9.81
N SER A 46 10.01 0.12 -8.68
CA SER A 46 10.68 -0.19 -7.41
C SER A 46 9.92 0.37 -6.21
N THR A 47 10.09 -0.26 -5.04
CA THR A 47 9.51 0.19 -3.78
C THR A 47 9.98 1.61 -3.40
N ALA A 48 11.25 1.91 -3.63
CA ALA A 48 11.80 3.24 -3.35
C ALA A 48 11.19 4.34 -4.25
N ALA A 49 10.95 4.05 -5.53
CA ALA A 49 10.29 4.96 -6.44
C ALA A 49 8.80 5.13 -6.07
N PHE A 50 8.14 4.06 -5.67
CA PHE A 50 6.75 4.12 -5.20
C PHE A 50 6.61 4.93 -3.91
N ASN A 51 7.49 4.76 -2.93
CA ASN A 51 7.50 5.57 -1.71
C ASN A 51 7.61 7.08 -2.02
N LYS A 52 8.41 7.47 -3.01
CA LYS A 52 8.46 8.87 -3.47
C LYS A 52 7.12 9.34 -4.03
N LYS A 53 6.40 8.49 -4.79
CA LYS A 53 5.05 8.81 -5.29
C LYS A 53 4.05 8.95 -4.14
N MET A 54 4.10 8.08 -3.14
CA MET A 54 3.25 8.19 -1.94
C MET A 54 3.47 9.51 -1.21
N MET A 55 4.73 9.90 -0.99
CA MET A 55 5.06 11.19 -0.35
C MET A 55 4.60 12.38 -1.20
N ALA A 56 4.74 12.32 -2.53
CA ALA A 56 4.26 13.35 -3.44
C ALA A 56 2.72 13.46 -3.42
N PHE A 57 2.02 12.33 -3.30
CA PHE A 57 0.56 12.31 -3.15
C PHE A 57 0.13 12.93 -1.82
N ALA A 58 0.77 12.55 -0.72
CA ALA A 58 0.51 13.14 0.60
C ALA A 58 0.70 14.66 0.59
N LYS A 59 1.76 15.14 -0.09
CA LYS A 59 2.00 16.58 -0.27
C LYS A 59 0.86 17.28 -1.04
N LYS A 60 0.31 16.65 -2.09
CA LYS A 60 -0.86 17.18 -2.81
C LYS A 60 -2.09 17.25 -1.91
N ALA A 61 -2.24 16.33 -0.97
CA ALA A 61 -3.30 16.35 0.03
C ALA A 61 -3.09 17.38 1.15
N GLY A 62 -1.96 18.11 1.12
CA GLY A 62 -1.64 19.14 2.13
C GLY A 62 -0.83 18.63 3.33
N VAL A 63 -0.30 17.41 3.26
CA VAL A 63 0.57 16.84 4.30
C VAL A 63 2.03 17.10 3.93
N THR A 64 2.77 17.79 4.80
CA THR A 64 4.14 18.25 4.50
C THR A 64 5.20 17.63 5.41
N ASP A 65 4.82 17.14 6.58
CA ASP A 65 5.75 16.56 7.57
C ASP A 65 5.40 15.08 7.82
N ILE A 66 5.74 14.25 6.85
CA ILE A 66 5.43 12.82 6.84
C ILE A 66 6.69 12.02 6.53
N LYS A 67 6.86 10.90 7.21
CA LYS A 67 7.86 9.87 6.89
C LYS A 67 7.16 8.61 6.44
N ILE A 68 7.42 8.20 5.20
CA ILE A 68 6.97 6.94 4.63
C ILE A 68 8.19 6.08 4.33
N TYR A 69 8.28 4.93 4.96
CA TYR A 69 9.35 3.96 4.80
C TYR A 69 8.98 2.85 3.80
N ASN A 70 7.72 2.42 3.83
CA ASN A 70 7.26 1.36 2.93
C ASN A 70 5.76 1.50 2.61
N MET A 71 5.30 0.78 1.58
CA MET A 71 3.94 0.88 1.05
C MET A 71 2.92 0.07 1.85
N ILE A 72 3.33 -0.84 2.73
CA ILE A 72 2.41 -1.68 3.50
C ILE A 72 2.22 -1.22 4.96
N GLY A 73 3.07 -0.33 5.45
CA GLY A 73 2.92 0.31 6.75
C GLY A 73 3.45 -0.48 7.95
N LEU A 74 4.07 -1.65 7.74
CA LEU A 74 4.69 -2.40 8.82
C LEU A 74 6.01 -1.75 9.28
N PRO A 75 6.41 -1.91 10.56
CA PRO A 75 7.74 -1.57 11.00
C PRO A 75 8.81 -2.29 10.18
N ASN A 76 9.97 -1.64 9.96
CA ASN A 76 11.02 -2.21 9.13
C ASN A 76 11.48 -3.59 9.63
N GLY A 77 11.48 -3.81 10.96
CA GLY A 77 11.81 -5.08 11.59
C GLY A 77 10.93 -6.24 11.13
N ASP A 78 9.65 -5.96 10.85
CA ASP A 78 8.62 -6.95 10.51
C ASP A 78 8.57 -7.28 9.01
N LEU A 79 9.34 -6.57 8.19
CA LEU A 79 9.41 -6.80 6.74
C LEU A 79 10.18 -8.08 6.34
N GLY A 80 10.69 -8.85 7.29
CA GLY A 80 11.39 -10.09 7.00
C GLY A 80 12.58 -9.90 6.03
N LYS A 81 12.60 -10.64 4.95
CA LYS A 81 13.62 -10.51 3.87
C LYS A 81 13.52 -9.20 3.06
N HIS A 82 12.41 -8.48 3.18
CA HIS A 82 12.15 -7.20 2.49
C HIS A 82 12.60 -5.98 3.30
N LYS A 83 13.30 -6.17 4.42
CA LYS A 83 13.83 -5.07 5.25
C LYS A 83 14.64 -4.09 4.44
N LEU A 84 14.39 -2.81 4.71
CA LEU A 84 15.18 -1.72 4.14
C LEU A 84 16.55 -1.69 4.80
N LYS A 85 17.60 -1.75 3.98
CA LYS A 85 18.99 -1.70 4.47
C LYS A 85 19.33 -0.30 4.99
N GLY A 86 20.00 -0.24 6.15
CA GLY A 86 20.41 1.03 6.77
C GLY A 86 19.29 1.81 7.44
N VAL A 87 18.11 1.21 7.58
CA VAL A 87 16.95 1.78 8.29
C VAL A 87 16.75 1.04 9.60
N ASP A 88 16.45 1.77 10.67
CA ASP A 88 16.19 1.19 11.99
C ASP A 88 15.06 0.16 11.92
N LYS A 89 15.15 -0.90 12.74
CA LYS A 89 14.13 -1.96 12.78
C LYS A 89 12.76 -1.46 13.24
N ASP A 90 12.75 -0.44 14.10
CA ASP A 90 11.53 0.14 14.65
C ASP A 90 11.00 1.33 13.79
N ALA A 91 11.66 1.61 12.66
CA ALA A 91 11.19 2.64 11.72
C ALA A 91 9.89 2.21 11.06
N GLU A 92 8.86 3.04 11.18
CA GLU A 92 7.52 2.84 10.65
C GLU A 92 6.97 4.13 10.01
N ASN A 93 5.92 4.00 9.23
CA ASN A 93 5.22 5.15 8.67
C ASN A 93 4.51 5.91 9.80
N LEU A 94 4.84 7.19 9.96
CA LEU A 94 4.27 8.03 11.01
C LEU A 94 3.43 9.14 10.39
N LEU A 95 2.15 9.17 10.76
CA LEU A 95 1.18 10.17 10.36
C LEU A 95 0.37 10.60 11.59
N SER A 96 0.07 11.89 11.68
CA SER A 96 -0.91 12.36 12.65
C SER A 96 -2.35 12.03 12.19
N ALA A 97 -3.30 12.05 13.11
CA ALA A 97 -4.71 11.91 12.76
C ALA A 97 -5.18 12.96 11.75
N LYS A 98 -4.62 14.17 11.82
CA LYS A 98 -4.87 15.24 10.85
C LYS A 98 -4.36 14.85 9.45
N ASP A 99 -3.17 14.26 9.36
CA ASP A 99 -2.58 13.85 8.07
C ASP A 99 -3.43 12.76 7.41
N VAL A 100 -3.87 11.77 8.21
CA VAL A 100 -4.79 10.73 7.73
C VAL A 100 -6.09 11.34 7.22
N ALA A 101 -6.67 12.29 7.96
CA ALA A 101 -7.90 12.97 7.54
C ALA A 101 -7.71 13.77 6.23
N LEU A 102 -6.58 14.47 6.06
CA LEU A 102 -6.27 15.22 4.85
C LEU A 102 -6.08 14.30 3.64
N ILE A 103 -5.35 13.20 3.80
CA ILE A 103 -5.14 12.20 2.73
C ILE A 103 -6.48 11.55 2.36
N SER A 104 -7.27 11.15 3.35
CA SER A 104 -8.59 10.54 3.12
C SER A 104 -9.55 11.49 2.42
N LYS A 105 -9.60 12.76 2.85
CA LYS A 105 -10.40 13.79 2.19
C LYS A 105 -9.98 13.95 0.73
N TYR A 106 -8.69 14.12 0.47
CA TYR A 106 -8.16 14.27 -0.89
C TYR A 106 -8.51 13.05 -1.76
N LEU A 107 -8.39 11.84 -1.22
CA LEU A 107 -8.73 10.60 -1.90
C LEU A 107 -10.21 10.58 -2.30
N VAL A 108 -11.12 10.86 -1.37
CA VAL A 108 -12.57 10.84 -1.62
C VAL A 108 -13.00 11.93 -2.60
N GLU A 109 -12.42 13.12 -2.51
CA GLU A 109 -12.75 14.24 -3.39
C GLU A 109 -12.25 14.06 -4.83
N ASN A 110 -11.10 13.41 -5.02
CA ASN A 110 -10.46 13.29 -6.34
C ASN A 110 -10.60 11.89 -6.96
N TYR A 111 -10.87 10.86 -6.15
CA TYR A 111 -10.97 9.45 -6.55
C TYR A 111 -12.16 8.78 -5.84
N PRO A 112 -13.39 9.30 -6.03
CA PRO A 112 -14.59 8.81 -5.31
C PRO A 112 -14.89 7.33 -5.58
N GLU A 113 -14.40 6.76 -6.67
CA GLU A 113 -14.52 5.35 -7.01
C GLU A 113 -13.87 4.42 -5.97
N THR A 114 -12.98 4.93 -5.14
CA THR A 114 -12.40 4.14 -4.02
C THR A 114 -13.46 3.74 -3.00
N LEU A 115 -14.51 4.53 -2.86
CA LEU A 115 -15.65 4.19 -1.99
C LEU A 115 -16.47 3.04 -2.55
N ASP A 116 -16.47 2.83 -3.87
CA ASP A 116 -17.14 1.69 -4.49
C ASP A 116 -16.44 0.37 -4.16
N ILE A 117 -15.15 0.41 -3.86
CA ILE A 117 -14.39 -0.73 -3.39
C ILE A 117 -14.68 -0.99 -1.91
N THR A 118 -14.46 0.02 -1.08
CA THR A 118 -14.52 -0.13 0.39
C THR A 118 -15.91 -0.42 0.94
N LYS A 119 -16.98 -0.13 0.21
CA LYS A 119 -18.35 -0.50 0.58
C LYS A 119 -18.72 -1.97 0.31
N GLN A 120 -17.87 -2.70 -0.42
CA GLN A 120 -18.14 -4.10 -0.75
C GLN A 120 -18.03 -4.98 0.51
N LYS A 121 -18.89 -5.97 0.63
CA LYS A 121 -18.82 -6.97 1.71
C LYS A 121 -17.91 -8.14 1.36
N PHE A 122 -17.71 -8.38 0.08
CA PHE A 122 -16.84 -9.42 -0.48
C PHE A 122 -16.48 -9.06 -1.93
N ALA A 123 -15.40 -9.62 -2.42
CA ALA A 123 -15.02 -9.60 -3.83
C ALA A 123 -14.47 -10.98 -4.22
N ASN A 124 -14.71 -11.41 -5.47
CA ASN A 124 -14.08 -12.60 -6.03
C ASN A 124 -12.69 -12.24 -6.53
N PHE A 125 -11.76 -13.16 -6.35
CA PHE A 125 -10.37 -13.01 -6.76
C PHE A 125 -9.98 -14.06 -7.83
N ASP A 126 -10.96 -14.50 -8.63
CA ASP A 126 -10.79 -15.50 -9.69
C ASP A 126 -10.28 -14.86 -10.98
#